data_9dcb7e44abe438d1b5fb5d46a4da4801
#
_entry.id   9dcb7e44abe438d1b5fb5d46a4da4801
#
_cell.length_a   1.000
_cell.length_b   1.000
_cell.length_c   1.000
_cell.angle_alpha   90.00
_cell.angle_beta   90.00
_cell.angle_gamma   90.00
#
_symmetry.space_group_name_H-M   'P 1'
#
loop_
_entity.id
_entity.type
_entity.pdbx_description
1 polymer ?
#
loop_
_entity_poly.entity_id
_entity_poly.type
_entity_poly.pdbx_seq_one_letter_code
_entity_poly.pdbx_strand_id
1 'polypeptide(L)'
;MKEQDIRPQELLERYVELSAQDAKKYFSNVERRDVPCVACRAKDAIYQFSKYGFDYAICNKCDTLYQTPRPSPDAFEQFYRDSESSNYWANVFFPAVAEIRREKIVKPKVEGLSSLCDKIGLEVNNIIDIGAGYGVFLDEWRKRSPGTNMVAVEPSCSLANECRKKKLHVVESMAEQVSGYDDFADLVICFEVLEHVYNPLDFLNTLKNMARPGGYVFISTLCIDGFDLQILWDKSTQISPPHHINFISVKGFELLFKEAGLTDVQVLTPGKLDVDIVQNQIKKNPDLISNDTFLQKILNDDNKAIEFQKFLADNQLSSHAWVIGKKSNE
;
A
#
# COMPACT_ATOMS: atom_id res chain seq x y z
N MET A 1 -2.22 8.40 -17.22
CA MET A 1 -1.41 7.20 -16.90
C MET A 1 -2.28 5.99 -17.19
N LYS A 2 -1.73 4.95 -17.77
CA LYS A 2 -2.44 3.69 -18.02
C LYS A 2 -1.83 2.58 -17.15
N GLU A 3 -2.66 1.61 -16.73
CA GLU A 3 -2.20 0.49 -15.90
C GLU A 3 -1.05 -0.29 -16.56
N GLN A 4 -1.18 -0.57 -17.85
CA GLN A 4 -0.17 -1.30 -18.62
C GLN A 4 1.20 -0.61 -18.69
N ASP A 5 1.27 0.71 -18.45
CA ASP A 5 2.55 1.44 -18.40
C ASP A 5 3.40 0.98 -17.23
N ILE A 6 2.76 0.70 -16.08
CA ILE A 6 3.42 0.37 -14.80
C ILE A 6 3.19 -1.07 -14.36
N ARG A 7 2.27 -1.78 -15.01
CA ARG A 7 1.92 -3.19 -14.82
C ARG A 7 1.68 -3.84 -16.19
N PRO A 8 2.74 -4.13 -16.96
CA PRO A 8 2.60 -4.87 -18.23
C PRO A 8 1.86 -6.18 -18.01
N GLN A 9 0.91 -6.48 -18.88
CA GLN A 9 -0.04 -7.58 -18.68
C GLN A 9 0.65 -8.91 -18.44
N GLU A 10 1.62 -9.28 -19.28
CA GLU A 10 2.35 -10.56 -19.18
C GLU A 10 3.09 -10.71 -17.84
N LEU A 11 3.73 -9.64 -17.37
CA LEU A 11 4.43 -9.64 -16.09
C LEU A 11 3.45 -9.77 -14.92
N LEU A 12 2.31 -9.06 -14.98
CA LEU A 12 1.30 -9.11 -13.95
C LEU A 12 0.62 -10.49 -13.88
N GLU A 13 0.27 -11.07 -15.02
CA GLU A 13 -0.33 -12.42 -15.10
C GLU A 13 0.61 -13.46 -14.50
N ARG A 14 1.90 -13.40 -14.83
CA ARG A 14 2.90 -14.31 -14.24
C ARG A 14 3.05 -14.12 -12.71
N TYR A 15 3.06 -12.88 -12.25
CA TYR A 15 3.09 -12.60 -10.81
C TYR A 15 1.87 -13.18 -10.07
N VAL A 16 0.66 -12.99 -10.63
CA VAL A 16 -0.59 -13.53 -10.05
C VAL A 16 -0.60 -15.05 -10.04
N GLU A 17 -0.11 -15.69 -11.10
CA GLU A 17 0.05 -17.15 -11.16
C GLU A 17 1.00 -17.66 -10.06
N LEU A 18 2.17 -17.04 -9.93
CA LEU A 18 3.15 -17.41 -8.88
C LEU A 18 2.57 -17.18 -7.47
N SER A 19 1.83 -16.09 -7.26
CA SER A 19 1.16 -15.82 -5.97
C SER A 19 0.16 -16.91 -5.61
N ALA A 20 -0.61 -17.41 -6.59
CA ALA A 20 -1.55 -18.51 -6.37
C ALA A 20 -0.83 -19.85 -6.06
N GLN A 21 0.31 -20.12 -6.71
CA GLN A 21 1.15 -21.29 -6.44
C GLN A 21 1.76 -21.22 -5.03
N ASP A 22 2.30 -20.06 -4.67
CA ASP A 22 2.87 -19.82 -3.34
C ASP A 22 1.80 -19.92 -2.24
N ALA A 23 0.59 -19.41 -2.47
CA ALA A 23 -0.54 -19.56 -1.56
C ALA A 23 -0.79 -21.04 -1.24
N LYS A 24 -0.79 -21.89 -2.25
CA LYS A 24 -0.95 -23.33 -2.08
C LYS A 24 0.26 -23.99 -1.39
N LYS A 25 1.48 -23.59 -1.76
CA LYS A 25 2.72 -24.17 -1.25
C LYS A 25 2.93 -23.91 0.23
N TYR A 26 2.75 -22.66 0.66
CA TYR A 26 3.09 -22.22 2.01
C TYR A 26 1.92 -22.27 3.01
N PHE A 27 0.65 -22.25 2.53
CA PHE A 27 -0.49 -22.01 3.41
C PHE A 27 -1.58 -23.09 3.37
N SER A 28 -1.44 -24.20 2.61
CA SER A 28 -2.47 -25.25 2.52
C SER A 28 -2.73 -25.99 3.83
N ASN A 29 -1.70 -26.17 4.67
CA ASN A 29 -1.77 -26.98 5.89
C ASN A 29 -1.37 -26.17 7.13
N VAL A 30 -1.52 -24.85 7.09
CA VAL A 30 -1.16 -23.99 8.22
C VAL A 30 -2.39 -23.70 9.07
N GLU A 31 -2.22 -23.82 10.39
CA GLU A 31 -3.25 -23.42 11.36
C GLU A 31 -3.60 -21.94 11.15
N ARG A 32 -4.90 -21.66 11.25
CA ARG A 32 -5.45 -20.30 11.07
C ARG A 32 -6.24 -19.90 12.30
N ARG A 33 -6.19 -18.62 12.63
CA ARG A 33 -6.89 -18.05 13.78
C ARG A 33 -7.69 -16.82 13.38
N ASP A 34 -8.88 -16.72 13.94
CA ASP A 34 -9.68 -15.51 13.80
C ASP A 34 -8.94 -14.32 14.41
N VAL A 35 -8.92 -13.23 13.67
CA VAL A 35 -8.36 -11.96 14.13
C VAL A 35 -9.44 -10.87 14.14
N PRO A 36 -9.44 -9.96 15.13
CA PRO A 36 -10.32 -8.82 15.10
C PRO A 36 -9.97 -7.89 13.93
N CYS A 37 -10.88 -7.00 13.59
CA CYS A 37 -10.64 -5.99 12.55
C CYS A 37 -9.31 -5.27 12.79
N VAL A 38 -8.45 -5.26 11.78
CA VAL A 38 -7.09 -4.72 11.84
C VAL A 38 -7.03 -3.22 12.05
N ALA A 39 -8.12 -2.52 11.71
CA ALA A 39 -8.22 -1.06 11.82
C ALA A 39 -8.88 -0.60 13.12
N CYS A 40 -10.04 -1.18 13.51
CA CYS A 40 -10.82 -0.69 14.64
C CYS A 40 -11.01 -1.70 15.78
N ARG A 41 -10.35 -2.87 15.72
CA ARG A 41 -10.36 -3.96 16.71
C ARG A 41 -11.74 -4.58 16.99
N ALA A 42 -12.77 -4.22 16.24
CA ALA A 42 -14.08 -4.85 16.35
C ALA A 42 -14.00 -6.34 15.96
N LYS A 43 -14.81 -7.17 16.63
CA LYS A 43 -14.90 -8.62 16.36
C LYS A 43 -16.05 -8.97 15.41
N ASP A 44 -16.89 -7.99 15.08
CA ASP A 44 -18.07 -8.15 14.23
C ASP A 44 -17.66 -7.90 12.78
N ALA A 45 -17.60 -8.98 12.01
CA ALA A 45 -17.27 -8.93 10.59
C ALA A 45 -18.08 -9.99 9.83
N ILE A 46 -18.39 -9.70 8.58
CA ILE A 46 -19.15 -10.58 7.69
C ILE A 46 -18.21 -11.12 6.61
N TYR A 47 -18.18 -12.46 6.50
CA TYR A 47 -17.49 -13.15 5.40
C TYR A 47 -17.97 -12.65 4.05
N GLN A 48 -17.03 -12.47 3.13
CA GLN A 48 -17.30 -11.97 1.78
C GLN A 48 -16.99 -13.02 0.71
N PHE A 49 -15.77 -13.48 0.67
CA PHE A 49 -15.30 -14.46 -0.33
C PHE A 49 -14.00 -15.12 0.12
N SER A 50 -13.67 -16.23 -0.57
CA SER A 50 -12.35 -16.88 -0.49
C SER A 50 -11.59 -16.71 -1.80
N LYS A 51 -10.30 -16.42 -1.71
CA LYS A 51 -9.39 -16.34 -2.87
C LYS A 51 -8.07 -17.05 -2.57
N TYR A 52 -7.68 -17.98 -3.42
CA TYR A 52 -6.49 -18.84 -3.27
C TYR A 52 -6.39 -19.50 -1.90
N GLY A 53 -7.55 -19.86 -1.30
CA GLY A 53 -7.63 -20.46 0.03
C GLY A 53 -7.50 -19.49 1.20
N PHE A 54 -7.63 -18.19 0.99
CA PHE A 54 -7.70 -17.16 2.02
C PHE A 54 -9.09 -16.53 2.06
N ASP A 55 -9.67 -16.51 3.25
CA ASP A 55 -10.98 -15.90 3.47
C ASP A 55 -10.85 -14.43 3.82
N TYR A 56 -11.74 -13.62 3.26
CA TYR A 56 -11.84 -12.19 3.52
C TYR A 56 -13.20 -11.87 4.14
N ALA A 57 -13.18 -10.99 5.14
CA ALA A 57 -14.37 -10.47 5.80
C ALA A 57 -14.36 -8.95 5.85
N ILE A 58 -15.54 -8.34 5.80
CA ILE A 58 -15.71 -6.91 5.97
C ILE A 58 -16.16 -6.59 7.40
N CYS A 59 -15.53 -5.59 8.01
CA CYS A 59 -15.86 -5.14 9.36
C CYS A 59 -17.14 -4.33 9.37
N ASN A 60 -18.14 -4.72 10.17
CA ASN A 60 -19.44 -3.99 10.29
C ASN A 60 -19.29 -2.60 10.93
N LYS A 61 -18.18 -2.32 11.62
CA LYS A 61 -17.97 -1.04 12.30
C LYS A 61 -17.32 0.01 11.40
N CYS A 62 -16.33 -0.40 10.59
CA CYS A 62 -15.49 0.53 9.83
C CYS A 62 -15.32 0.16 8.35
N ASP A 63 -16.02 -0.84 7.85
CA ASP A 63 -16.04 -1.25 6.45
C ASP A 63 -14.68 -1.73 5.88
N THR A 64 -13.67 -1.94 6.74
CA THR A 64 -12.37 -2.50 6.35
C THR A 64 -12.52 -3.94 5.90
N LEU A 65 -12.03 -4.28 4.70
CA LEU A 65 -11.90 -5.65 4.21
C LEU A 65 -10.55 -6.20 4.65
N TYR A 66 -10.54 -7.36 5.31
CA TYR A 66 -9.30 -7.95 5.79
C TYR A 66 -9.39 -9.48 5.79
N GLN A 67 -8.23 -10.10 5.71
CA GLN A 67 -8.13 -11.54 5.76
C GLN A 67 -8.35 -12.04 7.19
N THR A 68 -9.33 -12.94 7.36
CA THR A 68 -9.60 -13.69 8.60
C THR A 68 -10.40 -14.95 8.26
N PRO A 69 -10.04 -16.15 8.81
CA PRO A 69 -8.92 -16.41 9.75
C PRO A 69 -7.55 -16.31 9.09
N ARG A 70 -6.53 -15.88 9.85
CA ARG A 70 -5.15 -15.72 9.38
C ARG A 70 -4.27 -16.91 9.71
N PRO A 71 -3.34 -17.30 8.81
CA PRO A 71 -2.18 -18.11 9.14
C PRO A 71 -1.32 -17.44 10.24
N SER A 72 -0.43 -18.19 10.88
CA SER A 72 0.49 -17.62 11.87
C SER A 72 1.47 -16.62 11.25
N PRO A 73 2.01 -15.65 12.03
CA PRO A 73 3.06 -14.74 11.57
C PRO A 73 4.27 -15.45 10.97
N ASP A 74 4.70 -16.58 11.58
CA ASP A 74 5.85 -17.37 11.14
C ASP A 74 5.66 -17.93 9.71
N ALA A 75 4.42 -18.29 9.34
CA ALA A 75 4.11 -18.76 7.99
C ALA A 75 4.27 -17.63 6.95
N PHE A 76 3.89 -16.40 7.31
CA PHE A 76 4.12 -15.23 6.46
C PHE A 76 5.61 -14.87 6.37
N GLU A 77 6.36 -14.95 7.47
CA GLU A 77 7.80 -14.72 7.47
C GLU A 77 8.53 -15.69 6.53
N GLN A 78 8.21 -16.99 6.63
CA GLN A 78 8.74 -17.99 5.71
C GLN A 78 8.36 -17.71 4.26
N PHE A 79 7.10 -17.35 4.01
CA PHE A 79 6.62 -16.99 2.69
C PHE A 79 7.41 -15.81 2.10
N TYR A 80 7.53 -14.69 2.82
CA TYR A 80 8.24 -13.50 2.30
C TYR A 80 9.73 -13.75 2.06
N ARG A 81 10.36 -14.63 2.85
CA ARG A 81 11.75 -15.00 2.68
C ARG A 81 12.00 -15.87 1.44
N ASP A 82 11.10 -16.84 1.17
CA ASP A 82 11.39 -17.96 0.28
C ASP A 82 10.49 -18.05 -0.97
N SER A 83 9.49 -17.14 -1.12
CA SER A 83 8.48 -17.27 -2.17
C SER A 83 9.00 -16.88 -3.55
N GLU A 84 8.49 -17.60 -4.58
CA GLU A 84 8.81 -17.31 -5.97
C GLU A 84 8.16 -16.01 -6.46
N SER A 85 6.95 -15.70 -5.99
CA SER A 85 6.25 -14.46 -6.36
C SER A 85 6.98 -13.21 -5.84
N SER A 86 7.50 -13.23 -4.57
CA SER A 86 8.30 -12.12 -4.04
C SER A 86 9.61 -11.96 -4.80
N ASN A 87 10.30 -13.07 -5.09
CA ASN A 87 11.51 -13.06 -5.90
C ASN A 87 11.28 -12.54 -7.31
N TYR A 88 10.18 -12.98 -7.95
CA TYR A 88 9.82 -12.52 -9.29
C TYR A 88 9.52 -11.03 -9.30
N TRP A 89 8.76 -10.53 -8.32
CA TRP A 89 8.48 -9.11 -8.19
C TRP A 89 9.77 -8.29 -8.05
N ALA A 90 10.66 -8.69 -7.15
CA ALA A 90 11.90 -7.96 -6.89
C ALA A 90 12.89 -8.03 -8.05
N ASN A 91 13.06 -9.17 -8.70
CA ASN A 91 14.19 -9.38 -9.64
C ASN A 91 13.79 -9.31 -11.12
N VAL A 92 12.50 -9.40 -11.45
CA VAL A 92 12.00 -9.40 -12.83
C VAL A 92 11.01 -8.28 -13.06
N PHE A 93 9.92 -8.26 -12.29
CA PHE A 93 8.81 -7.33 -12.52
C PHE A 93 9.24 -5.87 -12.30
N PHE A 94 9.73 -5.55 -11.10
CA PHE A 94 10.06 -4.17 -10.75
C PHE A 94 11.20 -3.61 -11.61
N PRO A 95 12.31 -4.31 -11.86
CA PRO A 95 13.35 -3.80 -12.76
C PRO A 95 12.86 -3.48 -14.18
N ALA A 96 11.95 -4.29 -14.73
CA ALA A 96 11.38 -4.08 -16.06
C ALA A 96 10.56 -2.77 -16.17
N VAL A 97 10.01 -2.28 -15.08
CA VAL A 97 9.14 -1.10 -15.05
C VAL A 97 9.71 0.05 -14.20
N ALA A 98 10.94 -0.11 -13.67
CA ALA A 98 11.52 0.82 -12.68
C ALA A 98 11.54 2.27 -13.18
N GLU A 99 12.00 2.50 -14.41
CA GLU A 99 12.13 3.87 -14.96
C GLU A 99 10.75 4.51 -15.21
N ILE A 100 9.83 3.77 -15.80
CA ILE A 100 8.48 4.30 -16.05
C ILE A 100 7.73 4.56 -14.73
N ARG A 101 7.93 3.71 -13.71
CA ARG A 101 7.38 3.93 -12.37
C ARG A 101 8.04 5.13 -11.68
N ARG A 102 9.35 5.32 -11.86
CA ARG A 102 10.07 6.52 -11.39
C ARG A 102 9.41 7.79 -11.92
N GLU A 103 9.18 7.85 -13.24
CA GLU A 103 8.60 9.02 -13.89
C GLU A 103 7.12 9.24 -13.55
N LYS A 104 6.32 8.17 -13.64
CA LYS A 104 4.86 8.29 -13.56
C LYS A 104 4.29 8.17 -12.15
N ILE A 105 5.03 7.59 -11.21
CA ILE A 105 4.57 7.37 -9.83
C ILE A 105 5.46 8.11 -8.83
N VAL A 106 6.79 7.83 -8.83
CA VAL A 106 7.66 8.29 -7.76
C VAL A 106 7.85 9.80 -7.78
N LYS A 107 8.19 10.39 -8.93
CA LYS A 107 8.33 11.85 -9.05
C LYS A 107 7.05 12.60 -8.66
N PRO A 108 5.85 12.25 -9.19
CA PRO A 108 4.61 12.88 -8.74
C PRO A 108 4.31 12.67 -7.25
N LYS A 109 4.71 11.51 -6.68
CA LYS A 109 4.55 11.24 -5.25
C LYS A 109 5.46 12.15 -4.42
N VAL A 110 6.71 12.34 -4.82
CA VAL A 110 7.64 13.29 -4.18
C VAL A 110 7.10 14.72 -4.25
N GLU A 111 6.63 15.17 -5.40
CA GLU A 111 6.04 16.50 -5.59
C GLU A 111 4.80 16.69 -4.72
N GLY A 112 3.89 15.71 -4.72
CA GLY A 112 2.65 15.74 -3.94
C GLY A 112 2.93 15.74 -2.44
N LEU A 113 3.83 14.88 -1.96
CA LEU A 113 4.18 14.82 -0.53
C LEU A 113 4.91 16.08 -0.08
N SER A 114 5.84 16.61 -0.89
CA SER A 114 6.49 17.87 -0.57
C SER A 114 5.47 19.02 -0.49
N SER A 115 4.53 19.10 -1.44
CA SER A 115 3.47 20.11 -1.40
C SER A 115 2.55 19.95 -0.17
N LEU A 116 2.30 18.72 0.27
CA LEU A 116 1.57 18.46 1.49
C LEU A 116 2.35 18.93 2.72
N CYS A 117 3.66 18.64 2.79
CA CYS A 117 4.54 19.14 3.86
C CYS A 117 4.53 20.67 3.92
N ASP A 118 4.68 21.36 2.78
CA ASP A 118 4.62 22.82 2.70
C ASP A 118 3.28 23.35 3.23
N LYS A 119 2.16 22.71 2.84
CA LYS A 119 0.80 23.09 3.25
C LYS A 119 0.55 22.96 4.75
N ILE A 120 1.15 21.95 5.40
CA ILE A 120 1.01 21.75 6.85
C ILE A 120 2.13 22.42 7.65
N GLY A 121 3.06 23.14 7.00
CA GLY A 121 4.17 23.83 7.64
C GLY A 121 5.25 22.90 8.19
N LEU A 122 5.42 21.72 7.60
CA LEU A 122 6.43 20.73 8.01
C LEU A 122 7.73 20.95 7.24
N GLU A 123 8.79 21.37 7.93
CA GLU A 123 10.15 21.34 7.43
C GLU A 123 10.75 19.94 7.66
N VAL A 124 11.24 19.32 6.58
CA VAL A 124 11.76 17.96 6.62
C VAL A 124 13.29 17.96 6.56
N ASN A 125 13.93 17.93 7.72
CA ASN A 125 15.38 17.82 7.87
C ASN A 125 15.83 16.36 8.01
N ASN A 126 15.00 15.51 8.63
CA ASN A 126 15.24 14.07 8.78
C ASN A 126 14.05 13.27 8.26
N ILE A 127 14.29 12.35 7.34
CA ILE A 127 13.28 11.45 6.77
C ILE A 127 13.72 9.99 6.92
N ILE A 128 12.78 9.13 7.31
CA ILE A 128 12.96 7.67 7.31
C ILE A 128 11.97 7.07 6.31
N ASP A 129 12.46 6.23 5.41
CA ASP A 129 11.65 5.45 4.46
C ASP A 129 11.61 3.99 4.87
N ILE A 130 10.45 3.52 5.32
CA ILE A 130 10.22 2.15 5.80
C ILE A 130 9.74 1.28 4.65
N GLY A 131 10.49 0.21 4.35
CA GLY A 131 10.30 -0.59 3.15
C GLY A 131 10.79 0.16 1.90
N ALA A 132 11.98 0.75 1.98
CA ALA A 132 12.51 1.65 0.94
C ALA A 132 12.67 0.98 -0.43
N GLY A 133 12.66 -0.36 -0.50
CA GLY A 133 12.80 -1.12 -1.72
C GLY A 133 14.10 -0.76 -2.46
N TYR A 134 13.96 -0.28 -3.68
CA TYR A 134 15.09 0.18 -4.49
C TYR A 134 15.62 1.57 -4.10
N GLY A 135 15.06 2.23 -3.09
CA GLY A 135 15.46 3.58 -2.65
C GLY A 135 15.17 4.69 -3.68
N VAL A 136 14.24 4.45 -4.62
CA VAL A 136 13.94 5.39 -5.70
C VAL A 136 13.28 6.66 -5.17
N PHE A 137 12.43 6.55 -4.15
CA PHE A 137 11.77 7.71 -3.56
C PHE A 137 12.77 8.66 -2.91
N LEU A 138 13.65 8.15 -2.05
CA LEU A 138 14.67 8.96 -1.39
C LEU A 138 15.68 9.56 -2.38
N ASP A 139 15.99 8.85 -3.47
CA ASP A 139 16.84 9.36 -4.54
C ASP A 139 16.20 10.55 -5.28
N GLU A 140 14.88 10.53 -5.51
CA GLU A 140 14.15 11.67 -6.07
C GLU A 140 13.93 12.79 -5.04
N TRP A 141 13.66 12.45 -3.77
CA TRP A 141 13.53 13.41 -2.68
C TRP A 141 14.82 14.24 -2.52
N ARG A 142 16.00 13.60 -2.55
CA ARG A 142 17.30 14.26 -2.47
C ARG A 142 17.51 15.32 -3.54
N LYS A 143 17.00 15.12 -4.75
CA LYS A 143 17.11 16.11 -5.83
C LYS A 143 16.35 17.38 -5.52
N ARG A 144 15.22 17.26 -4.82
CA ARG A 144 14.37 18.38 -4.41
C ARG A 144 14.88 19.04 -3.12
N SER A 145 15.32 18.24 -2.17
CA SER A 145 15.73 18.66 -0.83
C SER A 145 17.10 18.06 -0.48
N PRO A 146 18.20 18.58 -1.05
CA PRO A 146 19.52 17.98 -0.94
C PRO A 146 20.11 18.04 0.48
N GLY A 147 19.55 18.89 1.36
CA GLY A 147 19.98 19.02 2.76
C GLY A 147 19.31 18.02 3.71
N THR A 148 18.32 17.27 3.26
CA THR A 148 17.59 16.31 4.10
C THR A 148 18.49 15.12 4.47
N ASN A 149 18.54 14.76 5.75
CA ASN A 149 19.15 13.53 6.23
C ASN A 149 18.18 12.35 5.99
N MET A 150 18.60 11.34 5.25
CA MET A 150 17.72 10.29 4.72
C MET A 150 18.18 8.92 5.19
N VAL A 151 17.26 8.16 5.77
CA VAL A 151 17.48 6.78 6.22
C VAL A 151 16.53 5.85 5.46
N ALA A 152 17.09 4.86 4.79
CA ALA A 152 16.35 3.78 4.14
C ALA A 152 16.33 2.55 5.05
N VAL A 153 15.16 2.09 5.45
CA VAL A 153 14.98 0.82 6.17
C VAL A 153 14.45 -0.22 5.19
N GLU A 154 15.22 -1.27 4.95
CA GLU A 154 14.88 -2.29 3.95
C GLU A 154 15.41 -3.67 4.38
N PRO A 155 14.53 -4.65 4.65
CA PRO A 155 14.95 -5.97 5.15
C PRO A 155 15.59 -6.86 4.08
N SER A 156 15.29 -6.65 2.81
CA SER A 156 15.87 -7.45 1.74
C SER A 156 17.31 -7.01 1.46
N CYS A 157 18.27 -7.91 1.67
CA CYS A 157 19.69 -7.65 1.42
C CYS A 157 19.94 -7.17 -0.02
N SER A 158 19.27 -7.74 -1.02
CA SER A 158 19.40 -7.34 -2.41
C SER A 158 18.93 -5.90 -2.66
N LEU A 159 17.77 -5.53 -2.12
CA LEU A 159 17.21 -4.18 -2.25
C LEU A 159 17.96 -3.16 -1.41
N ALA A 160 18.39 -3.54 -0.20
CA ALA A 160 19.27 -2.72 0.64
C ALA A 160 20.58 -2.36 -0.11
N ASN A 161 21.16 -3.30 -0.87
CA ASN A 161 22.32 -3.04 -1.71
C ASN A 161 22.02 -2.06 -2.85
N GLU A 162 20.82 -2.08 -3.44
CA GLU A 162 20.40 -1.07 -4.43
C GLU A 162 20.28 0.34 -3.80
N CYS A 163 19.80 0.43 -2.55
CA CYS A 163 19.84 1.67 -1.79
C CYS A 163 21.26 2.17 -1.54
N ARG A 164 22.18 1.28 -1.14
CA ARG A 164 23.61 1.62 -0.93
C ARG A 164 24.29 2.13 -2.20
N LYS A 165 23.98 1.55 -3.37
CA LYS A 165 24.48 2.05 -4.67
C LYS A 165 24.05 3.49 -4.94
N LYS A 166 22.90 3.92 -4.41
CA LYS A 166 22.40 5.30 -4.48
C LYS A 166 22.99 6.19 -3.38
N LYS A 167 23.95 5.67 -2.59
CA LYS A 167 24.58 6.39 -1.47
C LYS A 167 23.58 6.85 -0.41
N LEU A 168 22.54 6.05 -0.17
CA LEU A 168 21.63 6.23 0.95
C LEU A 168 22.23 5.62 2.22
N HIS A 169 21.89 6.19 3.38
CA HIS A 169 22.14 5.52 4.64
C HIS A 169 21.10 4.40 4.81
N VAL A 170 21.55 3.16 4.97
CA VAL A 170 20.69 1.97 4.94
C VAL A 170 20.76 1.21 6.26
N VAL A 171 19.59 0.94 6.83
CA VAL A 171 19.36 0.01 7.93
C VAL A 171 18.73 -1.26 7.33
N GLU A 172 19.50 -2.34 7.25
CA GLU A 172 19.05 -3.63 6.71
C GLU A 172 18.34 -4.42 7.83
N SER A 173 17.05 -4.15 8.01
CA SER A 173 16.25 -4.68 9.12
C SER A 173 14.76 -4.59 8.82
N MET A 174 13.96 -5.41 9.50
CA MET A 174 12.52 -5.18 9.64
C MET A 174 12.27 -3.92 10.46
N ALA A 175 11.19 -3.21 10.20
CA ALA A 175 10.86 -1.96 10.89
C ALA A 175 10.83 -2.12 12.43
N GLU A 176 10.25 -3.23 12.90
CA GLU A 176 10.07 -3.54 14.32
C GLU A 176 11.39 -3.85 15.04
N GLN A 177 12.47 -4.08 14.30
CA GLN A 177 13.81 -4.41 14.83
C GLN A 177 14.78 -3.23 14.75
N VAL A 178 14.36 -2.12 14.16
CA VAL A 178 15.18 -0.90 14.05
C VAL A 178 15.36 -0.29 15.44
N SER A 179 16.58 0.09 15.78
CA SER A 179 16.93 0.77 17.04
C SER A 179 17.79 2.01 16.78
N GLY A 180 17.75 2.96 17.73
CA GLY A 180 18.54 4.19 17.68
C GLY A 180 17.93 5.29 16.81
N TYR A 181 16.67 5.15 16.42
CA TYR A 181 15.93 6.14 15.63
C TYR A 181 14.64 6.61 16.31
N ASP A 182 14.46 6.32 17.61
CA ASP A 182 13.33 6.87 18.35
C ASP A 182 13.41 8.40 18.38
N ASP A 183 12.28 9.06 18.18
CA ASP A 183 12.15 10.54 18.18
C ASP A 183 13.08 11.26 17.18
N PHE A 184 13.46 10.58 16.10
CA PHE A 184 14.47 11.08 15.16
C PHE A 184 13.89 11.86 13.98
N ALA A 185 12.86 11.33 13.32
CA ALA A 185 12.43 11.83 12.02
C ALA A 185 11.40 12.95 12.11
N ASP A 186 11.55 13.98 11.29
CA ASP A 186 10.47 14.93 11.00
C ASP A 186 9.33 14.25 10.25
N LEU A 187 9.70 13.33 9.37
CA LEU A 187 8.78 12.57 8.52
C LEU A 187 9.22 11.11 8.42
N VAL A 188 8.36 10.21 8.87
CA VAL A 188 8.47 8.76 8.61
C VAL A 188 7.53 8.41 7.49
N ILE A 189 8.04 7.84 6.41
CA ILE A 189 7.25 7.42 5.26
C ILE A 189 7.25 5.91 5.10
N CYS A 190 6.14 5.40 4.55
CA CYS A 190 5.99 3.99 4.25
C CYS A 190 5.05 3.82 3.04
N PHE A 191 5.53 3.19 1.96
CA PHE A 191 4.79 3.09 0.71
C PHE A 191 4.49 1.65 0.34
N GLU A 192 3.22 1.32 0.15
CA GLU A 192 2.75 0.01 -0.31
C GLU A 192 3.30 -1.15 0.56
N VAL A 193 3.19 -1.00 1.90
CA VAL A 193 3.62 -2.00 2.89
C VAL A 193 2.47 -2.38 3.82
N LEU A 194 1.60 -1.43 4.21
CA LEU A 194 0.60 -1.65 5.25
C LEU A 194 -0.41 -2.75 4.87
N GLU A 195 -0.70 -2.93 3.59
CA GLU A 195 -1.55 -4.00 3.05
C GLU A 195 -0.97 -5.41 3.27
N HIS A 196 0.34 -5.52 3.52
CA HIS A 196 1.06 -6.77 3.77
C HIS A 196 1.25 -7.05 5.26
N VAL A 197 1.09 -6.04 6.12
CA VAL A 197 1.47 -6.11 7.53
C VAL A 197 0.49 -6.98 8.33
N TYR A 198 1.03 -7.89 9.13
CA TYR A 198 0.23 -8.80 9.95
C TYR A 198 -0.59 -8.05 11.02
N ASN A 199 0.02 -7.10 11.73
CA ASN A 199 -0.62 -6.26 12.74
C ASN A 199 -0.38 -4.76 12.43
N PRO A 200 -1.29 -4.11 11.69
CA PRO A 200 -1.16 -2.70 11.32
C PRO A 200 -1.01 -1.73 12.48
N LEU A 201 -1.63 -2.00 13.65
CA LEU A 201 -1.52 -1.11 14.79
C LEU A 201 -0.12 -1.13 15.41
N ASP A 202 0.46 -2.31 15.62
CA ASP A 202 1.81 -2.43 16.17
C ASP A 202 2.84 -1.85 15.22
N PHE A 203 2.69 -2.09 13.92
CA PHE A 203 3.51 -1.49 12.89
C PHE A 203 3.42 0.03 12.90
N LEU A 204 2.22 0.60 12.96
CA LEU A 204 2.02 2.05 13.01
C LEU A 204 2.62 2.67 14.28
N ASN A 205 2.54 1.97 15.43
CA ASN A 205 3.21 2.38 16.66
C ASN A 205 4.74 2.43 16.50
N THR A 206 5.32 1.45 15.80
CA THR A 206 6.75 1.45 15.46
C THR A 206 7.14 2.67 14.64
N LEU A 207 6.38 2.98 13.59
CA LEU A 207 6.63 4.16 12.76
C LEU A 207 6.49 5.46 13.56
N LYS A 208 5.45 5.55 14.40
CA LYS A 208 5.23 6.70 15.28
C LYS A 208 6.40 6.91 16.26
N ASN A 209 6.97 5.84 16.80
CA ASN A 209 8.10 5.96 17.73
C ASN A 209 9.32 6.57 17.03
N MET A 210 9.56 6.28 15.77
CA MET A 210 10.64 6.86 14.97
C MET A 210 10.44 8.35 14.63
N ALA A 211 9.18 8.80 14.56
CA ALA A 211 8.87 10.22 14.38
C ALA A 211 9.21 10.99 15.66
N ARG A 212 9.82 12.17 15.53
CA ARG A 212 10.02 13.06 16.67
C ARG A 212 8.70 13.62 17.21
N PRO A 213 8.64 14.14 18.44
CA PRO A 213 7.50 14.92 18.89
C PRO A 213 7.17 16.04 17.89
N GLY A 214 5.91 16.16 17.48
CA GLY A 214 5.46 17.07 16.42
C GLY A 214 5.82 16.66 15.00
N GLY A 215 6.54 15.55 14.78
CA GLY A 215 6.80 14.94 13.48
C GLY A 215 5.59 14.18 12.96
N TYR A 216 5.70 13.67 11.73
CA TYR A 216 4.59 13.04 11.01
C TYR A 216 4.93 11.63 10.55
N VAL A 217 3.91 10.78 10.50
CA VAL A 217 3.93 9.49 9.82
C VAL A 217 3.06 9.61 8.57
N PHE A 218 3.61 9.23 7.41
CA PHE A 218 2.91 9.20 6.12
C PHE A 218 2.93 7.79 5.54
N ILE A 219 1.75 7.28 5.19
CA ILE A 219 1.60 5.95 4.59
C ILE A 219 0.86 6.09 3.26
N SER A 220 1.32 5.38 2.22
CA SER A 220 0.45 5.09 1.07
C SER A 220 0.20 3.58 0.97
N THR A 221 -1.03 3.21 0.66
CA THR A 221 -1.48 1.82 0.63
C THR A 221 -2.80 1.69 -0.13
N LEU A 222 -3.32 0.47 -0.24
CA LEU A 222 -4.63 0.18 -0.82
C LEU A 222 -5.77 0.58 0.12
N CYS A 223 -6.87 1.09 -0.45
CA CYS A 223 -8.09 1.46 0.24
C CYS A 223 -9.29 0.73 -0.35
N ILE A 224 -10.06 0.03 0.48
CA ILE A 224 -11.23 -0.74 0.01
C ILE A 224 -12.33 0.13 -0.59
N ASP A 225 -12.43 1.41 -0.21
CA ASP A 225 -13.44 2.32 -0.74
C ASP A 225 -13.22 2.68 -2.22
N GLY A 226 -12.09 2.21 -2.78
CA GLY A 226 -11.71 2.47 -4.16
C GLY A 226 -12.64 1.81 -5.19
N PHE A 227 -13.02 2.58 -6.20
CA PHE A 227 -13.94 2.19 -7.27
C PHE A 227 -13.59 0.86 -7.92
N ASP A 228 -12.34 0.64 -8.28
CA ASP A 228 -11.90 -0.60 -8.91
C ASP A 228 -12.01 -1.81 -8.00
N LEU A 229 -11.72 -1.68 -6.71
CA LEU A 229 -11.90 -2.74 -5.72
C LEU A 229 -13.38 -3.05 -5.49
N GLN A 230 -14.24 -2.02 -5.43
CA GLN A 230 -15.68 -2.19 -5.24
C GLN A 230 -16.35 -2.85 -6.45
N ILE A 231 -15.95 -2.49 -7.67
CA ILE A 231 -16.53 -3.06 -8.90
C ILE A 231 -16.00 -4.46 -9.19
N LEU A 232 -14.71 -4.69 -9.00
CA LEU A 232 -14.08 -5.96 -9.37
C LEU A 232 -14.16 -7.00 -8.26
N TRP A 233 -14.20 -6.56 -7.01
CA TRP A 233 -14.32 -7.35 -5.80
C TRP A 233 -13.31 -8.53 -5.77
N ASP A 234 -13.77 -9.76 -5.61
CA ASP A 234 -12.94 -10.98 -5.64
C ASP A 234 -12.16 -11.19 -6.94
N LYS A 235 -12.60 -10.56 -8.03
CA LYS A 235 -11.93 -10.59 -9.35
C LYS A 235 -10.78 -9.58 -9.47
N SER A 236 -10.67 -8.63 -8.54
CA SER A 236 -9.58 -7.66 -8.55
C SER A 236 -8.22 -8.33 -8.42
N THR A 237 -7.29 -8.02 -9.33
CA THR A 237 -5.89 -8.48 -9.24
C THR A 237 -5.14 -7.85 -8.08
N GLN A 238 -5.65 -6.75 -7.52
CA GLN A 238 -5.09 -6.14 -6.32
C GLN A 238 -5.42 -6.92 -5.05
N ILE A 239 -6.52 -7.68 -5.03
CA ILE A 239 -6.79 -8.66 -3.97
C ILE A 239 -5.98 -9.91 -4.28
N SER A 240 -4.72 -9.91 -3.84
CA SER A 240 -3.69 -10.87 -4.21
C SER A 240 -3.09 -11.56 -2.99
N PRO A 241 -3.84 -12.46 -2.32
CA PRO A 241 -3.26 -13.26 -1.25
C PRO A 241 -2.18 -14.20 -1.82
N PRO A 242 -1.14 -14.53 -1.02
CA PRO A 242 -0.94 -14.16 0.39
C PRO A 242 -0.32 -12.78 0.61
N HIS A 243 -0.04 -12.00 -0.43
CA HIS A 243 0.61 -10.68 -0.29
C HIS A 243 -0.28 -9.65 0.38
N HIS A 244 -1.45 -9.37 -0.20
CA HIS A 244 -2.35 -8.33 0.30
C HIS A 244 -3.41 -8.93 1.23
N ILE A 245 -3.29 -8.64 2.50
CA ILE A 245 -4.16 -9.17 3.57
C ILE A 245 -5.02 -8.12 4.25
N ASN A 246 -4.77 -6.84 3.98
CA ASN A 246 -5.49 -5.70 4.54
C ASN A 246 -5.90 -4.71 3.44
N PHE A 247 -7.17 -4.34 3.44
CA PHE A 247 -7.73 -3.28 2.60
C PHE A 247 -8.52 -2.36 3.51
N ILE A 248 -7.81 -1.41 4.11
CA ILE A 248 -8.37 -0.54 5.13
C ILE A 248 -9.24 0.52 4.45
N SER A 249 -10.43 0.79 5.00
CA SER A 249 -11.32 1.86 4.54
C SER A 249 -10.83 3.23 5.01
N VAL A 250 -11.33 4.30 4.41
CA VAL A 250 -11.08 5.68 4.87
C VAL A 250 -11.39 5.84 6.36
N LYS A 251 -12.57 5.38 6.78
CA LYS A 251 -12.97 5.36 8.20
C LYS A 251 -12.06 4.47 9.05
N GLY A 252 -11.60 3.35 8.50
CA GLY A 252 -10.65 2.45 9.15
C GLY A 252 -9.30 3.12 9.39
N PHE A 253 -8.77 3.88 8.43
CA PHE A 253 -7.53 4.63 8.60
C PHE A 253 -7.63 5.68 9.71
N GLU A 254 -8.72 6.45 9.76
CA GLU A 254 -8.95 7.44 10.82
C GLU A 254 -8.94 6.78 12.21
N LEU A 255 -9.61 5.64 12.36
CA LEU A 255 -9.67 4.90 13.61
C LEU A 255 -8.31 4.28 13.98
N LEU A 256 -7.59 3.70 13.02
CA LEU A 256 -6.28 3.09 13.24
C LEU A 256 -5.23 4.11 13.68
N PHE A 257 -5.16 5.25 12.99
CA PHE A 257 -4.21 6.31 13.33
C PHE A 257 -4.52 6.95 14.71
N LYS A 258 -5.80 7.14 15.00
CA LYS A 258 -6.25 7.61 16.32
C LYS A 258 -5.92 6.61 17.43
N GLU A 259 -6.13 5.31 17.19
CA GLU A 259 -5.78 4.25 18.16
C GLU A 259 -4.27 4.21 18.41
N ALA A 260 -3.45 4.45 17.40
CA ALA A 260 -2.01 4.61 17.55
C ALA A 260 -1.59 5.91 18.28
N GLY A 261 -2.53 6.80 18.60
CA GLY A 261 -2.26 8.09 19.27
C GLY A 261 -1.69 9.16 18.34
N LEU A 262 -1.91 9.04 17.02
CA LEU A 262 -1.60 10.09 16.05
C LEU A 262 -2.77 11.08 15.96
N THR A 263 -2.45 12.35 15.80
CA THR A 263 -3.39 13.48 15.67
C THR A 263 -3.35 14.11 14.28
N ASP A 264 -4.20 15.07 14.01
CA ASP A 264 -4.27 15.80 12.73
C ASP A 264 -4.31 14.86 11.50
N VAL A 265 -5.02 13.74 11.65
CA VAL A 265 -5.09 12.68 10.63
C VAL A 265 -5.81 13.20 9.39
N GLN A 266 -5.17 13.04 8.24
CA GLN A 266 -5.77 13.33 6.94
C GLN A 266 -5.68 12.08 6.06
N VAL A 267 -6.79 11.72 5.43
CA VAL A 267 -6.87 10.63 4.45
C VAL A 267 -7.20 11.23 3.09
N LEU A 268 -6.34 10.99 2.11
CA LEU A 268 -6.50 11.41 0.72
C LEU A 268 -6.47 10.15 -0.16
N THR A 269 -7.15 10.19 -1.30
CA THR A 269 -7.10 9.05 -2.24
C THR A 269 -6.70 9.54 -3.65
N PRO A 270 -5.46 9.99 -3.87
CA PRO A 270 -5.02 10.63 -5.12
C PRO A 270 -4.75 9.63 -6.24
N GLY A 271 -5.46 8.50 -6.27
CA GLY A 271 -5.30 7.46 -7.27
C GLY A 271 -5.64 7.93 -8.69
N LYS A 272 -5.02 7.30 -9.68
CA LYS A 272 -5.12 7.69 -11.10
C LYS A 272 -5.46 6.52 -12.02
N LEU A 273 -5.72 5.34 -11.46
CA LEU A 273 -5.81 4.12 -12.26
C LEU A 273 -7.13 3.36 -12.11
N ASP A 274 -7.98 3.70 -11.16
CA ASP A 274 -9.20 2.94 -10.83
C ASP A 274 -10.05 2.68 -12.07
N VAL A 275 -10.33 3.74 -12.83
CA VAL A 275 -11.13 3.66 -14.06
C VAL A 275 -10.42 2.82 -15.13
N ASP A 276 -9.13 3.00 -15.33
CA ASP A 276 -8.35 2.25 -16.34
C ASP A 276 -8.27 0.75 -16.00
N ILE A 277 -8.11 0.42 -14.72
CA ILE A 277 -8.13 -0.97 -14.22
C ILE A 277 -9.48 -1.63 -14.54
N VAL A 278 -10.59 -0.95 -14.21
CA VAL A 278 -11.93 -1.48 -14.50
C VAL A 278 -12.16 -1.61 -16.00
N GLN A 279 -11.79 -0.60 -16.81
CA GLN A 279 -11.90 -0.66 -18.26
C GLN A 279 -11.12 -1.86 -18.85
N ASN A 280 -9.91 -2.13 -18.34
CA ASN A 280 -9.11 -3.26 -18.80
C ASN A 280 -9.74 -4.62 -18.44
N GLN A 281 -10.37 -4.72 -17.25
CA GLN A 281 -11.09 -5.95 -16.87
C GLN A 281 -12.39 -6.14 -17.64
N ILE A 282 -13.13 -5.09 -17.97
CA ILE A 282 -14.33 -5.14 -18.82
C ILE A 282 -13.97 -5.64 -20.25
N LYS A 283 -12.83 -5.22 -20.80
CA LYS A 283 -12.37 -5.73 -22.10
C LYS A 283 -12.14 -7.25 -22.09
N LYS A 284 -11.71 -7.81 -20.95
CA LYS A 284 -11.52 -9.26 -20.77
C LYS A 284 -12.83 -9.99 -20.45
N ASN A 285 -13.72 -9.34 -19.71
CA ASN A 285 -15.03 -9.87 -19.30
C ASN A 285 -16.11 -8.78 -19.37
N PRO A 286 -16.76 -8.62 -20.54
CA PRO A 286 -17.81 -7.60 -20.75
C PRO A 286 -19.02 -7.74 -19.84
N ASP A 287 -19.26 -8.91 -19.26
CA ASP A 287 -20.42 -9.17 -18.39
C ASP A 287 -20.30 -8.48 -17.03
N LEU A 288 -19.11 -8.02 -16.64
CA LEU A 288 -18.87 -7.35 -15.35
C LEU A 288 -19.79 -6.17 -15.06
N ILE A 289 -20.17 -5.41 -16.09
CA ILE A 289 -21.06 -4.25 -15.99
C ILE A 289 -22.24 -4.33 -16.99
N SER A 290 -22.57 -5.52 -17.49
CA SER A 290 -23.60 -5.70 -18.54
C SER A 290 -24.97 -5.12 -18.12
N ASN A 291 -25.29 -5.15 -16.85
CA ASN A 291 -26.54 -4.64 -16.28
C ASN A 291 -26.44 -3.17 -15.79
N ASP A 292 -25.28 -2.54 -15.89
CA ASP A 292 -25.06 -1.16 -15.44
C ASP A 292 -24.86 -0.20 -16.61
N THR A 293 -25.97 0.25 -17.18
CA THR A 293 -25.96 1.18 -18.32
C THR A 293 -25.36 2.55 -17.98
N PHE A 294 -25.37 2.94 -16.72
CA PHE A 294 -24.78 4.20 -16.27
C PHE A 294 -23.25 4.11 -16.32
N LEU A 295 -22.67 3.07 -15.72
CA LEU A 295 -21.21 2.84 -15.80
C LEU A 295 -20.73 2.63 -17.22
N GLN A 296 -21.48 1.88 -18.05
CA GLN A 296 -21.16 1.72 -19.47
C GLN A 296 -21.03 3.08 -20.19
N LYS A 297 -21.95 4.01 -19.96
CA LYS A 297 -21.90 5.36 -20.57
C LYS A 297 -20.73 6.20 -20.10
N ILE A 298 -20.28 6.01 -18.87
CA ILE A 298 -19.10 6.71 -18.34
C ILE A 298 -17.82 6.08 -18.88
N LEU A 299 -17.69 4.76 -18.75
CA LEU A 299 -16.45 4.05 -19.02
C LEU A 299 -16.14 3.89 -20.52
N ASN A 300 -17.15 4.02 -21.40
CA ASN A 300 -16.97 3.96 -22.86
C ASN A 300 -16.71 5.33 -23.50
N ASP A 301 -16.61 6.40 -22.72
CA ASP A 301 -16.32 7.76 -23.19
C ASP A 301 -15.05 8.25 -22.47
N ASP A 302 -13.98 8.49 -23.22
CA ASP A 302 -12.67 8.82 -22.65
C ASP A 302 -12.69 10.11 -21.82
N ASN A 303 -13.46 11.12 -22.20
CA ASN A 303 -13.55 12.37 -21.43
C ASN A 303 -14.28 12.15 -20.11
N LYS A 304 -15.42 11.44 -20.14
CA LYS A 304 -16.15 11.12 -18.92
C LYS A 304 -15.34 10.22 -17.99
N ALA A 305 -14.61 9.26 -18.52
CA ALA A 305 -13.72 8.38 -17.77
C ALA A 305 -12.62 9.17 -17.03
N ILE A 306 -12.03 10.17 -17.68
CA ILE A 306 -11.01 11.07 -17.08
C ILE A 306 -11.64 11.93 -15.97
N GLU A 307 -12.80 12.54 -16.22
CA GLU A 307 -13.50 13.34 -15.22
C GLU A 307 -13.97 12.48 -14.04
N PHE A 308 -14.43 11.27 -14.31
CA PHE A 308 -14.84 10.33 -13.27
C PHE A 308 -13.67 9.90 -12.42
N GLN A 309 -12.49 9.58 -13.00
CA GLN A 309 -11.28 9.31 -12.23
C GLN A 309 -10.91 10.47 -11.30
N LYS A 310 -11.03 11.70 -11.79
CA LYS A 310 -10.79 12.87 -10.95
C LYS A 310 -11.80 12.97 -9.82
N PHE A 311 -13.08 12.78 -10.12
CA PHE A 311 -14.14 12.74 -9.10
C PHE A 311 -13.84 11.70 -8.02
N LEU A 312 -13.43 10.48 -8.38
CA LEU A 312 -13.08 9.43 -7.43
C LEU A 312 -11.93 9.87 -6.50
N ALA A 313 -10.88 10.44 -7.07
CA ALA A 313 -9.73 10.92 -6.30
C ALA A 313 -10.08 12.06 -5.34
N ASP A 314 -10.91 13.01 -5.79
CA ASP A 314 -11.30 14.19 -5.01
C ASP A 314 -12.32 13.86 -3.89
N ASN A 315 -13.00 12.71 -3.97
CA ASN A 315 -14.07 12.32 -3.04
C ASN A 315 -13.77 11.07 -2.19
N GLN A 316 -12.49 10.69 -2.07
CA GLN A 316 -12.05 9.54 -1.27
C GLN A 316 -12.63 8.18 -1.77
N LEU A 317 -12.81 8.04 -3.07
CA LEU A 317 -13.35 6.86 -3.75
C LEU A 317 -12.32 6.16 -4.66
N SER A 318 -11.02 6.48 -4.53
CA SER A 318 -9.95 5.78 -5.23
C SER A 318 -9.26 4.75 -4.33
N SER A 319 -8.82 3.65 -4.89
CA SER A 319 -8.19 2.54 -4.17
C SER A 319 -6.77 2.82 -3.68
N HIS A 320 -6.18 3.96 -4.05
CA HIS A 320 -4.83 4.34 -3.59
C HIS A 320 -4.92 5.45 -2.55
N ALA A 321 -4.76 5.09 -1.28
CA ALA A 321 -4.81 6.03 -0.17
C ALA A 321 -3.45 6.61 0.18
N TRP A 322 -3.46 7.87 0.62
CA TRP A 322 -2.41 8.57 1.34
C TRP A 322 -2.94 8.97 2.71
N VAL A 323 -2.29 8.51 3.75
CA VAL A 323 -2.69 8.81 5.13
C VAL A 323 -1.52 9.46 5.84
N ILE A 324 -1.76 10.63 6.43
CA ILE A 324 -0.77 11.35 7.23
C ILE A 324 -1.33 11.61 8.62
N GLY A 325 -0.51 11.43 9.65
CA GLY A 325 -0.86 11.72 11.04
C GLY A 325 0.35 12.29 11.79
N LYS A 326 0.08 13.15 12.73
CA LYS A 326 1.09 13.85 13.55
C LYS A 326 1.30 13.15 14.88
N LYS A 327 2.54 12.94 15.27
CA LYS A 327 2.89 12.56 16.66
C LYS A 327 2.69 13.78 17.57
N SER A 328 2.03 13.59 18.71
CA SER A 328 1.87 14.66 19.70
C SER A 328 3.22 15.23 20.15
N ASN A 329 3.20 16.44 20.71
CA ASN A 329 4.40 17.07 21.27
C ASN A 329 4.71 16.61 22.70
N GLU A 330 3.84 15.74 23.28
CA GLU A 330 3.97 15.20 24.63
C GLU A 330 4.60 13.81 24.62
#